data_925542620ff32be6ee9b23f9e521ee82
#
_entry.id   925542620ff32be6ee9b23f9e521ee82
#
_cell.length_a   1.000
_cell.length_b   1.000
_cell.length_c   1.000
_cell.angle_alpha   90.00
_cell.angle_beta   90.00
_cell.angle_gamma   90.00
#
_symmetry.space_group_name_H-M   'P 1'
#
loop_
_entity.id
_entity.type
_entity.pdbx_description
1 polymer ?
#
loop_
_entity_poly.entity_id
_entity_poly.type
_entity_poly.pdbx_seq_one_letter_code
_entity_poly.pdbx_strand_id
1 'polypeptide(L)'
;VPVNLRNYFDSETARNFFGMIAVKYDFKTQPDDFEEIIKTVAETFKTELTKERLEVRMNGLAALEHNPFVRIAPLEFKNICLKAARHVKDLGETAVISNVGRVKMPKELVPYIKMFDVFVSTLKIQLQLCSFEDRLALSFSSAFASSDIERRFFRMLSSHGLNVEIRCSDIDDTEENDD
;
A
#
# COMPACT_ATOMS: atom_id res chain seq x y z
N VAL A 1 1.16 -4.09 -3.10
CA VAL A 1 1.12 -4.37 -1.65
C VAL A 1 2.54 -4.34 -1.11
N PRO A 2 2.87 -3.48 -0.14
CA PRO A 2 4.15 -3.52 0.56
C PRO A 2 4.27 -4.77 1.44
N VAL A 3 5.47 -5.35 1.47
CA VAL A 3 5.78 -6.55 2.23
C VAL A 3 6.99 -6.31 3.12
N ASN A 4 6.85 -6.58 4.41
CA ASN A 4 7.97 -6.47 5.35
C ASN A 4 9.00 -7.58 5.08
N LEU A 5 10.17 -7.19 4.59
CA LEU A 5 11.23 -8.13 4.24
C LEU A 5 11.95 -8.72 5.46
N ARG A 6 11.79 -8.14 6.64
CA ARG A 6 12.34 -8.71 7.89
C ARG A 6 11.75 -10.08 8.25
N ASN A 7 10.57 -10.40 7.70
CA ASN A 7 9.96 -11.72 7.87
C ASN A 7 10.66 -12.82 7.05
N TYR A 8 11.50 -12.44 6.10
CA TYR A 8 12.15 -13.35 5.15
C TYR A 8 13.68 -13.29 5.22
N PHE A 9 14.22 -12.14 5.62
CA PHE A 9 15.66 -11.89 5.67
C PHE A 9 16.03 -11.26 6.99
N ASP A 10 17.09 -11.73 7.60
CA ASP A 10 17.64 -11.16 8.81
C ASP A 10 18.16 -9.74 8.52
N SER A 11 17.74 -8.77 9.32
CA SER A 11 18.16 -7.39 9.18
C SER A 11 18.04 -6.64 10.51
N GLU A 12 19.13 -6.01 10.91
CA GLU A 12 19.21 -5.14 12.08
C GLU A 12 18.96 -3.66 11.74
N THR A 13 18.72 -3.36 10.45
CA THR A 13 18.53 -1.96 10.02
C THR A 13 17.27 -1.36 10.66
N ALA A 14 17.40 -0.14 11.21
CA ALA A 14 16.27 0.67 11.65
C ALA A 14 15.56 1.40 10.48
N ARG A 15 16.11 1.35 9.25
CA ARG A 15 15.52 1.96 8.06
C ARG A 15 14.40 1.10 7.50
N ASN A 16 13.64 1.69 6.58
CA ASN A 16 12.62 0.97 5.84
C ASN A 16 13.23 -0.22 5.09
N PHE A 17 12.73 -1.43 5.41
CA PHE A 17 13.15 -2.66 4.77
C PHE A 17 11.91 -3.42 4.32
N PHE A 18 11.39 -3.02 3.16
CA PHE A 18 10.21 -3.61 2.56
C PHE A 18 10.37 -3.80 1.06
N GLY A 19 9.66 -4.77 0.51
CA GLY A 19 9.48 -4.99 -0.91
C GLY A 19 8.06 -4.64 -1.35
N MET A 20 7.84 -4.59 -2.66
CA MET A 20 6.51 -4.39 -3.24
C MET A 20 6.14 -5.60 -4.09
N ILE A 21 4.95 -6.15 -3.88
CA ILE A 21 4.34 -7.12 -4.79
C ILE A 21 3.17 -6.48 -5.52
N ALA A 22 2.95 -6.89 -6.76
CA ALA A 22 1.82 -6.47 -7.57
C ALA A 22 0.86 -7.63 -7.75
N VAL A 23 -0.40 -7.41 -7.40
CA VAL A 23 -1.51 -8.30 -7.77
C VAL A 23 -2.16 -7.69 -9.00
N LYS A 24 -2.29 -8.47 -10.07
CA LYS A 24 -2.93 -8.03 -11.30
C LYS A 24 -4.21 -8.83 -11.50
N TYR A 25 -5.29 -8.12 -11.81
CA TYR A 25 -6.55 -8.69 -12.22
C TYR A 25 -7.07 -7.92 -13.44
N ASP A 26 -7.34 -8.63 -14.53
CA ASP A 26 -7.81 -8.00 -15.76
C ASP A 26 -9.28 -8.35 -16.01
N PHE A 27 -10.17 -7.43 -15.68
CA PHE A 27 -11.61 -7.57 -15.87
C PHE A 27 -12.06 -7.73 -17.34
N LYS A 28 -11.15 -7.52 -18.33
CA LYS A 28 -11.45 -7.76 -19.72
C LYS A 28 -11.34 -9.23 -20.12
N THR A 29 -10.49 -9.97 -19.44
CA THR A 29 -10.14 -11.35 -19.76
C THR A 29 -10.54 -12.34 -18.67
N GLN A 30 -10.79 -11.85 -17.45
CA GLN A 30 -11.15 -12.64 -16.29
C GLN A 30 -12.59 -12.33 -15.85
N PRO A 31 -13.31 -13.29 -15.24
CA PRO A 31 -14.68 -13.08 -14.78
C PRO A 31 -14.78 -11.96 -13.75
N ASP A 32 -15.87 -11.18 -13.80
CA ASP A 32 -16.24 -10.24 -12.73
C ASP A 32 -16.95 -11.00 -11.60
N ASP A 33 -16.20 -11.89 -10.96
CA ASP A 33 -16.66 -12.74 -9.86
C ASP A 33 -15.74 -12.60 -8.64
N PHE A 34 -16.35 -12.34 -7.50
CA PHE A 34 -15.62 -12.05 -6.26
C PHE A 34 -14.80 -13.26 -5.78
N GLU A 35 -15.31 -14.48 -5.93
CA GLU A 35 -14.59 -15.69 -5.53
C GLU A 35 -13.35 -15.92 -6.38
N GLU A 36 -13.43 -15.70 -7.69
CA GLU A 36 -12.28 -15.80 -8.60
C GLU A 36 -11.25 -14.70 -8.35
N ILE A 37 -11.70 -13.48 -7.98
CA ILE A 37 -10.80 -12.41 -7.55
C ILE A 37 -10.03 -12.83 -6.30
N ILE A 38 -10.70 -13.33 -5.26
CA ILE A 38 -10.07 -13.81 -4.02
C ILE A 38 -9.05 -14.89 -4.32
N LYS A 39 -9.41 -15.86 -5.15
CA LYS A 39 -8.54 -16.96 -5.55
C LYS A 39 -7.27 -16.46 -6.26
N THR A 40 -7.42 -15.57 -7.24
CA THR A 40 -6.30 -14.95 -7.96
C THR A 40 -5.38 -14.18 -7.02
N VAL A 41 -5.95 -13.41 -6.09
CA VAL A 41 -5.19 -12.70 -5.05
C VAL A 41 -4.41 -13.68 -4.18
N ALA A 42 -5.07 -14.73 -3.67
CA ALA A 42 -4.46 -15.74 -2.80
C ALA A 42 -3.33 -16.50 -3.51
N GLU A 43 -3.51 -16.87 -4.77
CA GLU A 43 -2.49 -17.54 -5.59
C GLU A 43 -1.30 -16.61 -5.87
N THR A 44 -1.57 -15.34 -6.17
CA THR A 44 -0.51 -14.34 -6.36
C THR A 44 0.32 -14.20 -5.08
N PHE A 45 -0.31 -14.10 -3.92
CA PHE A 45 0.42 -14.05 -2.65
C PHE A 45 1.25 -15.29 -2.41
N LYS A 46 0.72 -16.49 -2.64
CA LYS A 46 1.48 -17.75 -2.48
C LYS A 46 2.71 -17.81 -3.38
N THR A 47 2.61 -17.34 -4.61
CA THR A 47 3.71 -17.40 -5.59
C THR A 47 4.73 -16.28 -5.41
N GLU A 48 4.31 -15.07 -5.04
CA GLU A 48 5.17 -13.90 -4.97
C GLU A 48 5.81 -13.68 -3.58
N LEU A 49 5.19 -14.22 -2.51
CA LEU A 49 5.69 -14.11 -1.13
C LEU A 49 6.61 -15.29 -0.76
N THR A 50 7.46 -15.72 -1.68
CA THR A 50 8.52 -16.69 -1.39
C THR A 50 9.86 -15.97 -1.23
N LYS A 51 10.76 -16.52 -0.42
CA LYS A 51 12.08 -15.95 -0.17
C LYS A 51 12.84 -15.78 -1.50
N GLU A 52 12.78 -16.77 -2.37
CA GLU A 52 13.46 -16.79 -3.67
C GLU A 52 12.97 -15.67 -4.59
N ARG A 53 11.66 -15.46 -4.66
CA ARG A 53 11.08 -14.38 -5.48
C ARG A 53 11.44 -13.00 -4.96
N LEU A 54 11.38 -12.81 -3.66
CA LEU A 54 11.76 -11.57 -3.01
C LEU A 54 13.25 -11.29 -3.19
N GLU A 55 14.11 -12.31 -3.08
CA GLU A 55 15.53 -12.20 -3.29
C GLU A 55 15.87 -11.79 -4.74
N VAL A 56 15.25 -12.40 -5.73
CA VAL A 56 15.44 -12.02 -7.14
C VAL A 56 15.08 -10.56 -7.38
N ARG A 57 13.98 -10.07 -6.77
CA ARG A 57 13.58 -8.66 -6.88
C ARG A 57 14.57 -7.72 -6.21
N MET A 58 15.05 -8.07 -5.02
CA MET A 58 16.07 -7.28 -4.30
C MET A 58 17.38 -7.25 -5.07
N ASN A 59 17.84 -8.40 -5.56
CA ASN A 59 19.07 -8.49 -6.34
C ASN A 59 18.98 -7.70 -7.65
N GLY A 60 17.81 -7.68 -8.29
CA GLY A 60 17.58 -6.86 -9.48
C GLY A 60 17.75 -5.34 -9.20
N LEU A 61 17.22 -4.84 -8.08
CA LEU A 61 17.40 -3.46 -7.67
C LEU A 61 18.85 -3.16 -7.27
N ALA A 62 19.48 -4.05 -6.50
CA ALA A 62 20.87 -3.93 -6.10
C ALA A 62 21.83 -3.96 -7.31
N ALA A 63 21.57 -4.82 -8.30
CA ALA A 63 22.36 -4.88 -9.53
C ALA A 63 22.32 -3.56 -10.30
N LEU A 64 21.16 -2.87 -10.29
CA LEU A 64 21.05 -1.55 -10.92
C LEU A 64 21.91 -0.50 -10.19
N GLU A 65 21.93 -0.53 -8.86
CA GLU A 65 22.74 0.37 -8.02
C GLU A 65 24.23 0.09 -8.16
N HIS A 66 24.62 -1.18 -8.29
CA HIS A 66 26.02 -1.58 -8.44
C HIS A 66 26.54 -1.49 -9.89
N ASN A 67 25.70 -1.19 -10.86
CA ASN A 67 26.11 -1.04 -12.26
C ASN A 67 27.05 0.18 -12.42
N PRO A 68 28.31 -0.03 -12.91
CA PRO A 68 29.27 1.05 -13.00
C PRO A 68 28.83 2.19 -13.93
N PHE A 69 28.11 1.89 -15.00
CA PHE A 69 27.58 2.92 -15.91
C PHE A 69 26.51 3.78 -15.21
N VAL A 70 25.65 3.17 -14.40
CA VAL A 70 24.66 3.90 -13.60
C VAL A 70 25.36 4.74 -12.53
N ARG A 71 26.45 4.27 -11.92
CA ARG A 71 27.19 5.04 -10.90
C ARG A 71 27.85 6.29 -11.46
N ILE A 72 28.44 6.22 -12.67
CA ILE A 72 29.18 7.31 -13.31
C ILE A 72 28.20 8.34 -13.95
N ALA A 73 26.99 7.93 -14.29
CA ALA A 73 26.02 8.82 -14.94
C ALA A 73 25.73 10.09 -14.10
N PRO A 74 25.67 11.28 -14.73
CA PRO A 74 25.30 12.52 -14.06
C PRO A 74 23.95 12.43 -13.33
N LEU A 75 23.81 13.15 -12.22
CA LEU A 75 22.62 13.11 -11.37
C LEU A 75 21.35 13.53 -12.13
N GLU A 76 21.47 14.54 -12.99
CA GLU A 76 20.38 15.06 -13.81
C GLU A 76 19.83 13.98 -14.74
N PHE A 77 20.72 13.21 -15.38
CA PHE A 77 20.34 12.10 -16.24
C PHE A 77 19.67 10.97 -15.44
N LYS A 78 20.20 10.61 -14.28
CA LYS A 78 19.56 9.64 -13.36
C LYS A 78 18.17 10.08 -12.98
N ASN A 79 17.98 11.36 -12.63
CA ASN A 79 16.69 11.90 -12.25
C ASN A 79 15.66 11.82 -13.38
N ILE A 80 16.08 12.08 -14.64
CA ILE A 80 15.20 11.95 -15.81
C ILE A 80 14.79 10.49 -15.99
N CYS A 81 15.74 9.56 -15.97
CA CYS A 81 15.46 8.12 -16.11
C CYS A 81 14.56 7.60 -14.97
N LEU A 82 14.81 8.00 -13.73
CA LEU A 82 13.99 7.61 -12.58
C LEU A 82 12.57 8.18 -12.66
N LYS A 83 12.42 9.44 -13.10
CA LYS A 83 11.10 10.04 -13.32
C LYS A 83 10.33 9.30 -14.40
N ALA A 84 10.98 8.97 -15.53
CA ALA A 84 10.36 8.20 -16.60
C ALA A 84 9.95 6.78 -16.13
N ALA A 85 10.84 6.08 -15.43
CA ALA A 85 10.56 4.74 -14.88
C ALA A 85 9.41 4.78 -13.87
N ARG A 86 9.38 5.81 -13.00
CA ARG A 86 8.28 6.03 -12.07
C ARG A 86 6.96 6.27 -12.80
N HIS A 87 6.96 7.12 -13.82
CA HIS A 87 5.76 7.40 -14.60
C HIS A 87 5.18 6.13 -15.25
N VAL A 88 6.05 5.30 -15.86
CA VAL A 88 5.62 4.01 -16.43
C VAL A 88 5.06 3.07 -15.37
N LYS A 89 5.69 3.01 -14.19
CA LYS A 89 5.20 2.22 -13.06
C LYS A 89 3.83 2.71 -12.59
N ASP A 90 3.68 4.02 -12.43
CA ASP A 90 2.45 4.65 -11.95
C ASP A 90 1.26 4.40 -12.90
N LEU A 91 1.50 4.26 -14.22
CA LEU A 91 0.45 3.89 -15.18
C LEU A 91 -0.08 2.47 -14.94
N GLY A 92 0.72 1.57 -14.41
CA GLY A 92 0.35 0.18 -14.12
C GLY A 92 -0.29 -0.05 -12.75
N GLU A 93 -0.30 0.95 -11.87
CA GLU A 93 -0.85 0.82 -10.52
C GLU A 93 -2.22 1.50 -10.42
N THR A 94 -3.24 0.79 -9.91
CA THR A 94 -4.58 1.33 -9.67
C THR A 94 -4.69 1.84 -8.23
N ALA A 95 -4.28 1.04 -7.27
CA ALA A 95 -4.32 1.36 -5.85
C ALA A 95 -3.20 0.64 -5.10
N VAL A 96 -2.83 1.16 -3.94
CA VAL A 96 -1.90 0.51 -3.02
C VAL A 96 -2.67 0.08 -1.78
N ILE A 97 -2.47 -1.17 -1.36
CA ILE A 97 -3.04 -1.71 -0.12
C ILE A 97 -1.89 -2.06 0.81
N SER A 98 -1.87 -1.45 1.99
CA SER A 98 -0.83 -1.66 3.01
C SER A 98 -1.45 -2.20 4.28
N ASN A 99 -0.97 -3.35 4.75
CA ASN A 99 -1.39 -3.94 6.00
C ASN A 99 -0.25 -3.83 7.03
N VAL A 100 -0.45 -2.96 8.01
CA VAL A 100 0.48 -2.79 9.14
C VAL A 100 0.37 -3.96 10.13
N GLY A 101 -0.79 -4.62 10.14
CA GLY A 101 -1.07 -5.73 11.02
C GLY A 101 -1.59 -5.30 12.40
N ARG A 102 -1.44 -6.20 13.38
CA ARG A 102 -1.92 -5.95 14.75
C ARG A 102 -0.89 -5.15 15.54
N VAL A 103 -1.30 -3.98 15.98
CA VAL A 103 -0.51 -3.14 16.90
C VAL A 103 -0.52 -3.77 18.30
N LYS A 104 0.66 -3.93 18.90
CA LYS A 104 0.83 -4.45 20.26
C LYS A 104 1.36 -3.35 21.16
N MET A 105 0.72 -3.17 22.29
CA MET A 105 1.14 -2.19 23.30
C MET A 105 1.34 -2.87 24.66
N PRO A 106 2.17 -2.29 25.54
CA PRO A 106 2.23 -2.70 26.94
C PRO A 106 0.84 -2.66 27.58
N LYS A 107 0.53 -3.65 28.42
CA LYS A 107 -0.82 -3.81 29.02
C LYS A 107 -1.27 -2.56 29.80
N GLU A 108 -0.32 -1.84 30.38
CA GLU A 108 -0.54 -0.62 31.16
C GLU A 108 -1.08 0.53 30.28
N LEU A 109 -0.78 0.53 28.98
CA LEU A 109 -1.18 1.59 28.03
C LEU A 109 -2.49 1.26 27.31
N VAL A 110 -2.87 -0.02 27.23
CA VAL A 110 -4.07 -0.46 26.51
C VAL A 110 -5.35 0.28 26.96
N PRO A 111 -5.62 0.53 28.26
CA PRO A 111 -6.85 1.21 28.70
C PRO A 111 -6.97 2.66 28.23
N TYR A 112 -5.85 3.28 27.87
CA TYR A 112 -5.80 4.70 27.46
C TYR A 112 -5.87 4.91 25.96
N ILE A 113 -5.77 3.83 25.17
CA ILE A 113 -5.71 3.90 23.70
C ILE A 113 -6.96 3.22 23.14
N LYS A 114 -7.75 3.95 22.36
CA LYS A 114 -8.98 3.43 21.78
C LYS A 114 -8.76 2.79 20.40
N MET A 115 -7.87 3.33 19.60
CA MET A 115 -7.66 2.93 18.22
C MET A 115 -6.30 3.46 17.71
N PHE A 116 -5.73 2.74 16.77
CA PHE A 116 -4.67 3.22 15.90
C PHE A 116 -5.19 3.31 14.49
N ASP A 117 -4.77 4.32 13.77
CA ASP A 117 -4.93 4.46 12.33
C ASP A 117 -3.59 4.85 11.68
N VAL A 118 -3.49 4.68 10.38
CA VAL A 118 -2.30 4.99 9.61
C VAL A 118 -2.70 5.65 8.32
N PHE A 119 -2.12 6.82 8.05
CA PHE A 119 -2.30 7.55 6.80
C PHE A 119 -0.95 7.78 6.13
N VAL A 120 -0.94 7.69 4.80
CA VAL A 120 0.24 7.97 3.98
C VAL A 120 -0.19 8.81 2.79
N SER A 121 0.58 9.84 2.48
CA SER A 121 0.35 10.66 1.28
C SER A 121 0.49 9.80 0.01
N THR A 122 -0.43 9.98 -0.94
CA THR A 122 -0.48 9.20 -2.18
C THR A 122 -0.83 10.09 -3.36
N LEU A 123 -0.45 9.64 -4.56
CA LEU A 123 -0.83 10.28 -5.83
C LEU A 123 -2.09 9.65 -6.45
N LYS A 124 -2.64 8.60 -5.85
CA LYS A 124 -3.83 7.88 -6.33
C LYS A 124 -4.73 7.52 -5.15
N ILE A 125 -5.01 6.24 -4.97
CA ILE A 125 -5.74 5.70 -3.82
C ILE A 125 -4.81 4.75 -3.06
N GLN A 126 -4.80 4.89 -1.76
CA GLN A 126 -4.12 3.97 -0.88
C GLN A 126 -5.03 3.60 0.29
N LEU A 127 -5.14 2.30 0.54
CA LEU A 127 -5.83 1.75 1.70
C LEU A 127 -4.79 1.22 2.70
N GLN A 128 -4.84 1.70 3.91
CA GLN A 128 -4.04 1.21 5.02
C GLN A 128 -4.94 0.45 5.99
N LEU A 129 -4.42 -0.67 6.49
CA LEU A 129 -5.09 -1.49 7.48
C LEU A 129 -4.21 -1.62 8.72
N CYS A 130 -4.79 -1.37 9.88
CA CYS A 130 -4.17 -1.76 11.14
C CYS A 130 -5.25 -2.22 12.14
N SER A 131 -4.89 -3.11 13.04
CA SER A 131 -5.80 -3.56 14.07
C SER A 131 -5.21 -3.36 15.46
N PHE A 132 -6.07 -3.02 16.40
CA PHE A 132 -5.73 -2.89 17.81
C PHE A 132 -6.91 -3.43 18.63
N GLU A 133 -6.61 -4.36 19.51
CA GLU A 133 -7.58 -5.12 20.31
C GLU A 133 -8.67 -5.74 19.41
N ASP A 134 -9.92 -5.31 19.55
CA ASP A 134 -11.10 -5.76 18.79
C ASP A 134 -11.48 -4.86 17.61
N ARG A 135 -10.63 -3.86 17.30
CA ARG A 135 -10.92 -2.86 16.27
C ARG A 135 -10.00 -3.00 15.08
N LEU A 136 -10.58 -2.88 13.90
CA LEU A 136 -9.87 -2.78 12.63
C LEU A 136 -10.06 -1.36 12.08
N ALA A 137 -8.97 -0.64 11.91
CA ALA A 137 -8.95 0.65 11.22
C ALA A 137 -8.63 0.43 9.73
N LEU A 138 -9.44 1.01 8.88
CA LEU A 138 -9.33 1.01 7.42
C LEU A 138 -9.23 2.46 6.97
N SER A 139 -8.02 2.92 6.70
CA SER A 139 -7.74 4.32 6.39
C SER A 139 -7.49 4.50 4.90
N PHE A 140 -8.31 5.31 4.25
CA PHE A 140 -8.12 5.69 2.86
C PHE A 140 -7.38 7.01 2.77
N SER A 141 -6.38 7.06 1.90
CA SER A 141 -5.79 8.30 1.37
C SER A 141 -6.06 8.34 -0.12
N SER A 142 -6.60 9.44 -0.62
CA SER A 142 -6.97 9.59 -2.03
C SER A 142 -6.50 10.95 -2.54
N ALA A 143 -5.98 10.98 -3.76
CA ALA A 143 -5.69 12.21 -4.49
C ALA A 143 -6.85 12.64 -5.39
N PHE A 144 -7.97 11.90 -5.38
CA PHE A 144 -9.14 12.20 -6.18
C PHE A 144 -10.16 13.02 -5.36
N ALA A 145 -10.83 13.95 -6.02
CA ALA A 145 -11.89 14.74 -5.38
C ALA A 145 -13.15 13.90 -5.10
N SER A 146 -13.41 12.84 -5.89
CA SER A 146 -14.55 11.95 -5.67
C SER A 146 -14.21 10.89 -4.62
N SER A 147 -15.11 10.67 -3.68
CA SER A 147 -15.06 9.61 -2.65
C SER A 147 -15.96 8.42 -2.99
N ASP A 148 -16.30 8.21 -4.27
CA ASP A 148 -17.25 7.16 -4.67
C ASP A 148 -16.71 5.75 -4.41
N ILE A 149 -15.40 5.54 -4.55
CA ILE A 149 -14.75 4.24 -4.33
C ILE A 149 -14.83 3.88 -2.84
N GLU A 150 -14.43 4.82 -1.98
CA GLU A 150 -14.46 4.67 -0.52
C GLU A 150 -15.88 4.44 -0.02
N ARG A 151 -16.84 5.22 -0.54
CA ARG A 151 -18.26 5.07 -0.21
C ARG A 151 -18.81 3.70 -0.59
N ARG A 152 -18.50 3.20 -1.79
CA ARG A 152 -18.91 1.86 -2.24
C ARG A 152 -18.28 0.78 -1.39
N PHE A 153 -17.00 0.92 -1.05
CA PHE A 153 -16.28 -0.01 -0.21
C PHE A 153 -16.92 -0.14 1.18
N PHE A 154 -17.16 0.98 1.87
CA PHE A 154 -17.77 0.93 3.19
C PHE A 154 -19.23 0.45 3.18
N ARG A 155 -19.98 0.77 2.12
CA ARG A 155 -21.32 0.22 1.93
C ARG A 155 -21.30 -1.30 1.76
N MET A 156 -20.34 -1.83 1.02
CA MET A 156 -20.15 -3.27 0.88
C MET A 156 -19.88 -3.92 2.25
N LEU A 157 -19.00 -3.37 3.06
CA LEU A 157 -18.72 -3.89 4.40
C LEU A 157 -19.98 -3.88 5.28
N SER A 158 -20.74 -2.79 5.26
CA SER A 158 -22.00 -2.68 6.01
C SER A 158 -23.05 -3.66 5.51
N SER A 159 -23.14 -3.92 4.21
CA SER A 159 -24.09 -4.91 3.65
C SER A 159 -23.77 -6.35 4.06
N HIS A 160 -22.52 -6.63 4.42
CA HIS A 160 -22.10 -7.91 5.01
C HIS A 160 -22.26 -7.98 6.53
N GLY A 161 -22.97 -7.02 7.13
CA GLY A 161 -23.30 -7.02 8.55
C GLY A 161 -22.19 -6.51 9.48
N LEU A 162 -21.14 -5.89 8.93
CA LEU A 162 -20.10 -5.28 9.74
C LEU A 162 -20.57 -3.93 10.30
N ASN A 163 -20.26 -3.66 11.57
CA ASN A 163 -20.49 -2.35 12.17
C ASN A 163 -19.39 -1.40 11.75
N VAL A 164 -19.72 -0.41 10.91
CA VAL A 164 -18.77 0.54 10.32
C VAL A 164 -19.01 1.94 10.88
N GLU A 165 -18.00 2.51 11.50
CA GLU A 165 -17.94 3.93 11.88
C GLU A 165 -17.03 4.66 10.88
N ILE A 166 -17.52 5.71 10.23
CA ILE A 166 -16.75 6.49 9.24
C ILE A 166 -16.36 7.82 9.84
N ARG A 167 -15.11 8.20 9.70
CA ARG A 167 -14.57 9.52 10.03
C ARG A 167 -13.87 10.08 8.80
N CYS A 168 -14.13 11.34 8.48
CA CYS A 168 -13.46 12.07 7.42
C CYS A 168 -12.63 13.19 8.03
N SER A 169 -11.52 13.56 7.37
CA SER A 169 -10.93 14.88 7.58
C SER A 169 -11.85 15.90 6.93
N ASP A 170 -12.32 16.87 7.67
CA ASP A 170 -13.00 18.03 7.09
C ASP A 170 -11.97 18.75 6.20
N ILE A 171 -12.28 18.84 4.92
CA ILE A 171 -11.58 19.75 4.03
C ILE A 171 -12.21 21.11 4.37
N ASP A 172 -11.50 21.94 5.11
CA ASP A 172 -11.87 23.35 5.24
C ASP A 172 -11.76 23.97 3.85
N ASP A 173 -12.91 24.24 3.22
CA ASP A 173 -13.05 24.98 1.95
C ASP A 173 -12.64 26.47 2.09
N THR A 174 -11.79 26.82 3.06
CA THR A 174 -11.44 28.20 3.39
C THR A 174 -10.15 28.71 2.74
N GLU A 175 -9.51 27.97 1.82
CA GLU A 175 -8.34 28.49 1.08
C GLU A 175 -8.59 28.78 -0.41
N GLU A 176 -9.80 29.18 -0.80
CA GLU A 176 -10.04 29.76 -2.12
C GLU A 176 -10.53 31.20 -2.01
N ASN A 177 -9.75 32.11 -1.40
CA ASN A 177 -9.85 33.56 -1.60
C ASN A 177 -8.64 34.27 -0.97
N ASP A 178 -7.51 34.26 -1.66
CA ASP A 178 -6.56 35.36 -1.62
C ASP A 178 -5.76 35.35 -2.94
N ASP A 179 -6.14 36.29 -3.79
CA ASP A 179 -5.56 36.92 -4.99
C ASP A 179 -4.28 36.39 -5.61
#